data_2968d54df1a1f533bed4052f69873f6c
#
_entry.id   2968d54df1a1f533bed4052f69873f6c
#
_cell.length_a   1.000
_cell.length_b   1.000
_cell.length_c   1.000
_cell.angle_alpha   90.00
_cell.angle_beta   90.00
_cell.angle_gamma   90.00
#
_symmetry.space_group_name_H-M   'P 1'
#
loop_
_entity.id
_entity.type
_entity.pdbx_description
1 polymer ?
#
loop_
_entity_poly.entity_id
_entity_poly.type
_entity_poly.pdbx_seq_one_letter_code
_entity_poly.pdbx_strand_id
1 'polypeptide(L)'
;MVGFFLAFVFTLPLMLIHTSKIRHLFSLKAVVFPIAALGVVCWATTANGGVSANALQATAAKPSSTAVFAWGIIGQFNAVMGANSALLVTVPDLARYSKTKNAQLWGQLLGLPIAQLICAAFGIITTSAVHNMWGETFWNPYDLLNGILDHSYTSKARAGVFFASASFAFATMGTSIACNIVPFAADVTCLAPKYVNIIRGQFICLILAFAIVPWYVPFSPSLYFIWMLMFIGASSPLQTAS
;
A
#
# COMPACT_ATOMS: atom_id res chain seq x y z
N MET A 1 16.13 -5.21 8.76
CA MET A 1 16.85 -4.11 9.41
C MET A 1 17.44 -3.14 8.39
N VAL A 2 18.39 -3.56 7.53
CA VAL A 2 19.06 -2.67 6.55
C VAL A 2 18.08 -1.97 5.62
N GLY A 3 17.09 -2.68 5.05
CA GLY A 3 16.08 -2.10 4.14
C GLY A 3 15.23 -1.03 4.81
N PHE A 4 14.85 -1.22 6.08
CA PHE A 4 14.12 -0.22 6.84
C PHE A 4 14.97 1.04 7.06
N PHE A 5 16.24 0.87 7.45
CA PHE A 5 17.16 1.98 7.64
C PHE A 5 17.38 2.76 6.35
N LEU A 6 17.57 2.08 5.23
CA LEU A 6 17.68 2.72 3.92
C LEU A 6 16.40 3.50 3.55
N ALA A 7 15.23 2.90 3.72
CA ALA A 7 13.94 3.58 3.48
C ALA A 7 13.81 4.84 4.34
N PHE A 8 14.21 4.77 5.61
CA PHE A 8 14.22 5.90 6.53
C PHE A 8 15.16 7.01 6.06
N VAL A 9 16.40 6.69 5.69
CA VAL A 9 17.39 7.64 5.17
C VAL A 9 16.89 8.31 3.88
N PHE A 10 16.27 7.57 2.97
CA PHE A 10 15.69 8.14 1.75
C PHE A 10 14.45 8.98 1.99
N THR A 11 13.70 8.72 3.05
CA THR A 11 12.50 9.51 3.40
C THR A 11 12.88 10.87 4.00
N LEU A 12 14.01 10.97 4.73
CA LEU A 12 14.48 12.21 5.35
C LEU A 12 14.57 13.40 4.37
N PRO A 13 15.29 13.32 3.23
CA PRO A 13 15.39 14.44 2.31
C PRO A 13 14.05 14.78 1.64
N LEU A 14 13.16 13.80 1.46
CA LEU A 14 11.82 14.02 0.91
C LEU A 14 10.94 14.86 1.84
N MET A 15 11.12 14.75 3.16
CA MET A 15 10.40 15.55 4.15
C MET A 15 10.86 17.02 4.18
N LEU A 16 12.09 17.32 3.79
CA LEU A 16 12.58 18.70 3.68
C LEU A 16 11.97 19.41 2.49
N ILE A 17 11.38 18.68 1.54
CA ILE A 17 10.70 19.25 0.39
C ILE A 17 9.38 19.88 0.87
N HIS A 18 9.21 21.17 0.58
CA HIS A 18 8.00 21.91 0.93
C HIS A 18 6.74 21.19 0.40
N THR A 19 5.70 21.11 1.22
CA THR A 19 4.46 20.34 0.97
C THR A 19 3.83 20.66 -0.39
N SER A 20 3.98 21.90 -0.89
CA SER A 20 3.48 22.30 -2.21
C SER A 20 4.20 21.62 -3.39
N LYS A 21 5.46 21.19 -3.22
CA LYS A 21 6.23 20.48 -4.25
C LYS A 21 6.02 18.98 -4.25
N ILE A 22 5.46 18.42 -3.18
CA ILE A 22 5.16 16.98 -3.03
C ILE A 22 4.20 16.49 -4.12
N ARG A 23 3.35 17.37 -4.68
CA ARG A 23 2.46 17.02 -5.80
C ARG A 23 3.18 16.43 -7.02
N HIS A 24 4.39 16.91 -7.32
CA HIS A 24 5.18 16.38 -8.45
C HIS A 24 5.65 14.95 -8.21
N LEU A 25 6.01 14.64 -6.95
CA LEU A 25 6.37 13.30 -6.53
C LEU A 25 5.17 12.34 -6.68
N PHE A 26 3.96 12.80 -6.33
CA PHE A 26 2.74 11.99 -6.52
C PHE A 26 2.39 11.81 -8.00
N SER A 27 2.56 12.83 -8.83
CA SER A 27 2.36 12.70 -10.27
C SER A 27 3.33 11.69 -10.89
N LEU A 28 4.61 11.75 -10.50
CA LEU A 28 5.62 10.79 -10.94
C LEU A 28 5.27 9.36 -10.48
N LYS A 29 4.90 9.19 -9.21
CA LYS A 29 4.47 7.91 -8.66
C LYS A 29 3.27 7.35 -9.40
N ALA A 30 2.27 8.19 -9.73
CA ALA A 30 1.06 7.77 -10.43
C ALA A 30 1.32 7.21 -11.84
N VAL A 31 2.48 7.54 -12.44
CA VAL A 31 2.91 6.99 -13.73
C VAL A 31 3.84 5.80 -13.55
N VAL A 32 4.85 5.91 -12.70
CA VAL A 32 5.90 4.89 -12.54
C VAL A 32 5.33 3.59 -11.95
N PHE A 33 4.49 3.67 -10.95
CA PHE A 33 3.94 2.47 -10.28
C PHE A 33 3.08 1.61 -11.21
N PRO A 34 2.08 2.14 -11.96
CA PRO A 34 1.29 1.31 -12.87
C PRO A 34 2.13 0.69 -13.99
N ILE A 35 3.14 1.39 -14.51
CA ILE A 35 4.04 0.85 -15.54
C ILE A 35 4.82 -0.34 -14.99
N ALA A 36 5.38 -0.22 -13.78
CA ALA A 36 6.10 -1.32 -13.14
C ALA A 36 5.16 -2.51 -12.83
N ALA A 37 3.97 -2.24 -12.31
CA ALA A 37 2.97 -3.28 -12.03
C ALA A 37 2.54 -4.01 -13.31
N LEU A 38 2.25 -3.28 -14.39
CA LEU A 38 1.95 -3.85 -15.70
C LEU A 38 3.12 -4.68 -16.23
N GLY A 39 4.36 -4.20 -16.05
CA GLY A 39 5.56 -4.95 -16.43
C GLY A 39 5.64 -6.32 -15.75
N VAL A 40 5.36 -6.38 -14.44
CA VAL A 40 5.33 -7.64 -13.68
C VAL A 40 4.20 -8.55 -14.15
N VAL A 41 2.99 -8.01 -14.38
CA VAL A 41 1.85 -8.77 -14.92
C VAL A 41 2.14 -9.33 -16.31
N CYS A 42 2.68 -8.50 -17.22
CA CYS A 42 3.05 -8.94 -18.56
C CYS A 42 4.13 -10.02 -18.52
N TRP A 43 5.13 -9.88 -17.66
CA TRP A 43 6.13 -10.91 -17.46
C TRP A 43 5.50 -12.22 -16.96
N ALA A 44 4.68 -12.18 -15.93
CA ALA A 44 4.04 -13.36 -15.36
C ALA A 44 3.14 -14.08 -16.39
N THR A 45 2.34 -13.32 -17.14
CA THR A 45 1.45 -13.89 -18.16
C THR A 45 2.20 -14.48 -19.35
N THR A 46 3.26 -13.82 -19.82
CA THR A 46 4.09 -14.33 -20.93
C THR A 46 4.89 -15.56 -20.52
N ALA A 47 5.45 -15.57 -19.31
CA ALA A 47 6.19 -16.71 -18.77
C ALA A 47 5.28 -17.94 -18.55
N ASN A 48 4.02 -17.73 -18.17
CA ASN A 48 3.02 -18.81 -18.04
C ASN A 48 2.41 -19.29 -19.37
N GLY A 49 2.73 -18.66 -20.50
CA GLY A 49 2.12 -18.99 -21.80
C GLY A 49 0.70 -18.44 -21.99
N GLY A 50 0.30 -17.46 -21.20
CA GLY A 50 -1.01 -16.79 -21.27
C GLY A 50 -1.78 -16.78 -19.95
N VAL A 51 -2.94 -16.12 -19.95
CA VAL A 51 -3.86 -16.13 -18.81
C VAL A 51 -4.74 -17.37 -18.91
N SER A 52 -4.50 -18.36 -18.06
CA SER A 52 -5.32 -19.57 -18.00
C SER A 52 -6.47 -19.39 -17.02
N ALA A 53 -7.70 -19.59 -17.47
CA ALA A 53 -8.88 -19.58 -16.59
C ALA A 53 -8.79 -20.68 -15.51
N ASN A 54 -8.15 -21.80 -15.81
CA ASN A 54 -7.93 -22.90 -14.87
C ASN A 54 -6.99 -22.51 -13.73
N ALA A 55 -6.00 -21.65 -14.01
CA ALA A 55 -5.08 -21.16 -12.98
C ALA A 55 -5.79 -20.25 -11.95
N LEU A 56 -6.74 -19.43 -12.39
CA LEU A 56 -7.58 -18.63 -11.50
C LEU A 56 -8.47 -19.48 -10.59
N GLN A 57 -8.98 -20.60 -11.12
CA GLN A 57 -9.81 -21.55 -10.35
C GLN A 57 -8.99 -22.42 -9.40
N ALA A 58 -7.78 -22.81 -9.78
CA ALA A 58 -6.89 -23.64 -8.95
C ALA A 58 -6.42 -22.91 -7.70
N THR A 59 -6.28 -21.57 -7.76
CA THR A 59 -5.86 -20.75 -6.62
C THR A 59 -7.02 -20.47 -5.65
N ALA A 60 -8.27 -20.63 -6.09
CA ALA A 60 -9.46 -20.43 -5.28
C ALA A 60 -9.74 -21.70 -4.45
N ALA A 61 -9.41 -21.68 -3.16
CA ALA A 61 -9.84 -22.73 -2.24
C ALA A 61 -11.37 -22.82 -2.23
N LYS A 62 -11.92 -23.99 -2.59
CA LYS A 62 -13.37 -24.20 -2.51
C LYS A 62 -13.81 -24.13 -1.04
N PRO A 63 -14.71 -23.21 -0.69
CA PRO A 63 -15.20 -23.10 0.68
C PRO A 63 -15.95 -24.38 1.06
N SER A 64 -15.74 -24.87 2.27
CA SER A 64 -16.35 -26.10 2.78
C SER A 64 -17.87 -25.98 2.96
N SER A 65 -18.39 -24.77 3.11
CA SER A 65 -19.82 -24.49 3.18
C SER A 65 -20.15 -23.06 2.75
N THR A 66 -21.42 -22.82 2.39
CA THR A 66 -21.92 -21.47 2.05
C THR A 66 -21.73 -20.47 3.20
N ALA A 67 -21.87 -20.93 4.44
CA ALA A 67 -21.65 -20.09 5.62
C ALA A 67 -20.18 -19.63 5.74
N VAL A 68 -19.22 -20.55 5.54
CA VAL A 68 -17.79 -20.22 5.54
C VAL A 68 -17.45 -19.21 4.44
N PHE A 69 -18.05 -19.36 3.27
CA PHE A 69 -17.89 -18.42 2.18
C PHE A 69 -18.43 -17.03 2.52
N ALA A 70 -19.64 -16.95 3.07
CA ALA A 70 -20.26 -15.69 3.46
C ALA A 70 -19.44 -14.96 4.54
N TRP A 71 -19.02 -15.66 5.57
CA TRP A 71 -18.15 -15.10 6.62
C TRP A 71 -16.79 -14.69 6.08
N GLY A 72 -16.25 -15.43 5.13
CA GLY A 72 -15.02 -15.06 4.42
C GLY A 72 -15.15 -13.72 3.67
N ILE A 73 -16.24 -13.52 2.94
CA ILE A 73 -16.53 -12.25 2.24
C ILE A 73 -16.65 -11.10 3.24
N ILE A 74 -17.41 -11.26 4.32
CA ILE A 74 -17.57 -10.24 5.36
C ILE A 74 -16.22 -9.91 5.99
N GLY A 75 -15.40 -10.93 6.29
CA GLY A 75 -14.05 -10.73 6.83
C GLY A 75 -13.13 -9.95 5.90
N GLN A 76 -13.13 -10.28 4.60
CA GLN A 76 -12.33 -9.54 3.60
C GLN A 76 -12.84 -8.12 3.41
N PHE A 77 -14.16 -7.91 3.38
CA PHE A 77 -14.74 -6.58 3.32
C PHE A 77 -14.29 -5.72 4.51
N ASN A 78 -14.36 -6.26 5.72
CA ASN A 78 -13.91 -5.58 6.93
C ASN A 78 -12.40 -5.28 6.91
N ALA A 79 -11.58 -6.19 6.39
CA ALA A 79 -10.15 -5.98 6.24
C ALA A 79 -9.83 -4.83 5.27
N VAL A 80 -10.53 -4.75 4.14
CA VAL A 80 -10.36 -3.65 3.17
C VAL A 80 -10.83 -2.32 3.76
N MET A 81 -11.96 -2.31 4.48
CA MET A 81 -12.46 -1.12 5.18
C MET A 81 -11.47 -0.67 6.26
N GLY A 82 -10.92 -1.59 7.04
CA GLY A 82 -9.91 -1.30 8.06
C GLY A 82 -8.63 -0.68 7.48
N ALA A 83 -8.13 -1.21 6.38
CA ALA A 83 -6.96 -0.67 5.70
C ALA A 83 -7.16 0.75 5.17
N ASN A 84 -8.38 1.10 4.76
CA ASN A 84 -8.72 2.42 4.21
C ASN A 84 -9.31 3.39 5.26
N SER A 85 -9.56 2.94 6.50
CA SER A 85 -10.21 3.75 7.53
C SER A 85 -9.42 5.00 7.90
N ALA A 86 -8.10 4.92 7.96
CA ALA A 86 -7.24 6.07 8.20
C ALA A 86 -7.38 7.15 7.11
N LEU A 87 -7.59 6.74 5.84
CA LEU A 87 -7.83 7.66 4.75
C LEU A 87 -9.14 8.42 4.90
N LEU A 88 -10.20 7.80 5.41
CA LEU A 88 -11.49 8.46 5.64
C LEU A 88 -11.37 9.64 6.59
N VAL A 89 -10.55 9.52 7.62
CA VAL A 89 -10.30 10.60 8.60
C VAL A 89 -9.39 11.69 8.02
N THR A 90 -8.38 11.33 7.23
CA THR A 90 -7.37 12.27 6.73
C THR A 90 -7.75 12.96 5.42
N VAL A 91 -8.74 12.44 4.69
CA VAL A 91 -9.24 13.04 3.43
C VAL A 91 -9.72 14.49 3.61
N PRO A 92 -10.47 14.89 4.66
CA PRO A 92 -10.84 16.29 4.89
C PRO A 92 -9.64 17.23 5.00
N ASP A 93 -8.54 16.78 5.60
CA ASP A 93 -7.32 17.59 5.77
C ASP A 93 -6.64 17.84 4.42
N LEU A 94 -6.63 16.85 3.54
CA LEU A 94 -6.17 17.03 2.16
C LEU A 94 -7.13 17.88 1.34
N ALA A 95 -8.45 17.79 1.61
CA ALA A 95 -9.48 18.56 0.92
C ALA A 95 -9.34 20.08 1.08
N ARG A 96 -8.78 20.55 2.21
CA ARG A 96 -8.52 21.98 2.46
C ARG A 96 -7.61 22.62 1.40
N TYR A 97 -6.70 21.84 0.82
CA TYR A 97 -5.77 22.32 -0.21
C TYR A 97 -6.36 22.28 -1.63
N SER A 98 -7.61 21.86 -1.77
CA SER A 98 -8.30 21.80 -3.05
C SER A 98 -8.75 23.19 -3.53
N LYS A 99 -8.58 23.46 -4.83
CA LYS A 99 -8.97 24.77 -5.42
C LYS A 99 -10.49 24.92 -5.57
N THR A 100 -11.23 23.83 -5.70
CA THR A 100 -12.69 23.81 -5.87
C THR A 100 -13.34 22.75 -5.01
N LYS A 101 -14.57 23.02 -4.52
CA LYS A 101 -15.31 22.10 -3.63
C LYS A 101 -15.52 20.70 -4.22
N ASN A 102 -15.67 20.60 -5.53
CA ASN A 102 -16.00 19.34 -6.22
C ASN A 102 -14.76 18.66 -6.83
N ALA A 103 -13.55 19.25 -6.75
CA ALA A 103 -12.36 18.70 -7.40
C ALA A 103 -12.00 17.29 -6.90
N GLN A 104 -12.30 16.99 -5.64
CA GLN A 104 -11.99 15.70 -5.03
C GLN A 104 -13.12 14.67 -5.15
N LEU A 105 -14.36 15.12 -5.36
CA LEU A 105 -15.53 14.23 -5.35
C LEU A 105 -15.38 13.06 -6.33
N TRP A 106 -15.13 13.37 -7.60
CA TRP A 106 -14.98 12.34 -8.63
C TRP A 106 -13.72 11.51 -8.48
N GLY A 107 -12.62 12.12 -8.04
CA GLY A 107 -11.37 11.40 -7.79
C GLY A 107 -11.49 10.37 -6.66
N GLN A 108 -12.23 10.69 -5.61
CA GLN A 108 -12.45 9.78 -4.48
C GLN A 108 -13.55 8.76 -4.76
N LEU A 109 -14.69 9.20 -5.32
CA LEU A 109 -15.83 8.33 -5.56
C LEU A 109 -15.55 7.25 -6.62
N LEU A 110 -14.85 7.60 -7.69
CA LEU A 110 -14.55 6.69 -8.80
C LEU A 110 -13.09 6.27 -8.85
N GLY A 111 -12.16 7.20 -8.64
CA GLY A 111 -10.73 6.94 -8.80
C GLY A 111 -10.21 5.92 -7.79
N LEU A 112 -10.59 6.04 -6.53
CA LEU A 112 -10.11 5.16 -5.46
C LEU A 112 -10.65 3.72 -5.61
N PRO A 113 -11.96 3.45 -5.80
CA PRO A 113 -12.45 2.09 -6.05
C PRO A 113 -11.90 1.47 -7.33
N ILE A 114 -11.79 2.23 -8.42
CA ILE A 114 -11.26 1.73 -9.69
C ILE A 114 -9.79 1.36 -9.53
N ALA A 115 -8.98 2.20 -8.89
CA ALA A 115 -7.57 1.91 -8.63
C ALA A 115 -7.40 0.65 -7.77
N GLN A 116 -8.21 0.48 -6.73
CA GLN A 116 -8.22 -0.72 -5.88
C GLN A 116 -8.57 -1.98 -6.68
N LEU A 117 -9.59 -1.92 -7.53
CA LEU A 117 -9.97 -3.04 -8.40
C LEU A 117 -8.86 -3.42 -9.37
N ILE A 118 -8.23 -2.44 -10.00
CA ILE A 118 -7.10 -2.67 -10.92
C ILE A 118 -5.92 -3.31 -10.18
N CYS A 119 -5.56 -2.79 -9.01
CA CYS A 119 -4.48 -3.37 -8.19
C CYS A 119 -4.80 -4.80 -7.76
N ALA A 120 -6.03 -5.07 -7.33
CA ALA A 120 -6.48 -6.41 -6.96
C ALA A 120 -6.43 -7.37 -8.17
N ALA A 121 -6.90 -6.94 -9.33
CA ALA A 121 -6.84 -7.73 -10.56
C ALA A 121 -5.39 -8.07 -10.94
N PHE A 122 -4.49 -7.09 -10.87
CA PHE A 122 -3.06 -7.34 -11.15
C PHE A 122 -2.45 -8.35 -10.17
N GLY A 123 -2.78 -8.24 -8.87
CA GLY A 123 -2.34 -9.18 -7.86
C GLY A 123 -2.84 -10.60 -8.15
N ILE A 124 -4.13 -10.76 -8.40
CA ILE A 124 -4.74 -12.07 -8.68
C ILE A 124 -4.15 -12.70 -9.94
N ILE A 125 -4.04 -11.96 -11.04
CA ILE A 125 -3.50 -12.47 -12.31
C ILE A 125 -2.04 -12.91 -12.11
N THR A 126 -1.24 -12.09 -11.45
CA THR A 126 0.18 -12.38 -11.23
C THR A 126 0.36 -13.60 -10.32
N THR A 127 -0.34 -13.65 -9.18
CA THR A 127 -0.25 -14.76 -8.24
C THR A 127 -0.74 -16.07 -8.86
N SER A 128 -1.82 -16.03 -9.66
CA SER A 128 -2.34 -17.19 -10.37
C SER A 128 -1.37 -17.71 -11.43
N ALA A 129 -0.76 -16.83 -12.21
CA ALA A 129 0.24 -17.21 -13.21
C ALA A 129 1.48 -17.85 -12.57
N VAL A 130 1.96 -17.27 -11.49
CA VAL A 130 3.14 -17.77 -10.76
C VAL A 130 2.86 -19.09 -10.06
N HIS A 131 1.67 -19.25 -9.46
CA HIS A 131 1.24 -20.53 -8.88
C HIS A 131 1.22 -21.65 -9.92
N ASN A 132 0.75 -21.35 -11.13
CA ASN A 132 0.73 -22.33 -12.20
C ASN A 132 2.15 -22.73 -12.68
N MET A 133 3.12 -21.80 -12.62
CA MET A 133 4.50 -22.07 -13.04
C MET A 133 5.32 -22.81 -11.97
N TRP A 134 5.18 -22.42 -10.70
CA TRP A 134 6.07 -22.88 -9.61
C TRP A 134 5.36 -23.70 -8.54
N GLY A 135 4.02 -23.76 -8.55
CA GLY A 135 3.22 -24.46 -7.53
C GLY A 135 3.14 -23.71 -6.19
N GLU A 136 3.78 -22.56 -6.08
CA GLU A 136 3.82 -21.74 -4.88
C GLU A 136 2.96 -20.48 -5.02
N THR A 137 2.34 -20.03 -3.93
CA THR A 137 1.50 -18.82 -3.92
C THR A 137 2.22 -17.68 -3.22
N PHE A 138 2.59 -16.66 -3.97
CA PHE A 138 3.19 -15.44 -3.42
C PHE A 138 2.14 -14.34 -3.32
N TRP A 139 1.68 -14.05 -2.12
CA TRP A 139 0.73 -12.97 -1.86
C TRP A 139 1.39 -11.60 -1.76
N ASN A 140 2.65 -11.58 -1.38
CA ASN A 140 3.42 -10.36 -1.20
C ASN A 140 4.26 -10.09 -2.46
N PRO A 141 4.18 -8.89 -3.07
CA PRO A 141 4.98 -8.54 -4.23
C PRO A 141 6.50 -8.67 -4.01
N TYR A 142 6.97 -8.47 -2.79
CA TYR A 142 8.41 -8.60 -2.47
C TYR A 142 8.87 -10.06 -2.47
N ASP A 143 8.05 -10.96 -1.94
CA ASP A 143 8.33 -12.40 -1.95
C ASP A 143 8.29 -12.94 -3.38
N LEU A 144 7.36 -12.43 -4.20
CA LEU A 144 7.32 -12.72 -5.63
C LEU A 144 8.60 -12.31 -6.35
N LEU A 145 9.10 -11.09 -6.11
CA LEU A 145 10.32 -10.60 -6.73
C LEU A 145 11.56 -11.41 -6.29
N ASN A 146 11.60 -11.86 -5.03
CA ASN A 146 12.63 -12.80 -4.56
C ASN A 146 12.49 -14.16 -5.25
N GLY A 147 11.28 -14.71 -5.34
CA GLY A 147 11.02 -15.97 -6.05
C GLY A 147 11.46 -15.94 -7.52
N ILE A 148 11.33 -14.80 -8.20
CA ILE A 148 11.85 -14.63 -9.57
C ILE A 148 13.38 -14.81 -9.60
N LEU A 149 14.10 -14.26 -8.62
CA LEU A 149 15.56 -14.38 -8.54
C LEU A 149 15.99 -15.80 -8.17
N ASP A 150 15.22 -16.49 -7.32
CA ASP A 150 15.52 -17.85 -6.89
C ASP A 150 15.35 -18.86 -8.03
N HIS A 151 14.30 -18.68 -8.86
CA HIS A 151 14.03 -19.58 -9.97
C HIS A 151 14.78 -19.24 -11.26
N SER A 152 15.14 -17.96 -11.50
CA SER A 152 15.80 -17.53 -12.71
C SER A 152 16.79 -16.40 -12.47
N TYR A 153 18.02 -16.74 -12.08
CA TYR A 153 19.08 -15.76 -11.81
C TYR A 153 19.80 -15.32 -13.09
N THR A 154 19.06 -14.66 -14.00
CA THR A 154 19.60 -14.12 -15.25
C THR A 154 19.84 -12.62 -15.13
N SER A 155 20.73 -12.05 -15.96
CA SER A 155 20.97 -10.60 -15.99
C SER A 155 19.69 -9.80 -16.29
N LYS A 156 18.81 -10.35 -17.15
CA LYS A 156 17.52 -9.73 -17.48
C LYS A 156 16.56 -9.75 -16.28
N ALA A 157 16.46 -10.89 -15.58
CA ALA A 157 15.62 -11.01 -14.37
C ALA A 157 16.11 -10.06 -13.26
N ARG A 158 17.41 -9.99 -13.03
CA ARG A 158 18.00 -9.06 -12.03
C ARG A 158 17.67 -7.61 -12.34
N ALA A 159 17.81 -7.18 -13.60
CA ALA A 159 17.45 -5.81 -14.00
C ALA A 159 15.94 -5.56 -13.82
N GLY A 160 15.08 -6.47 -14.26
CA GLY A 160 13.63 -6.36 -14.11
C GLY A 160 13.20 -6.26 -12.65
N VAL A 161 13.71 -7.13 -11.78
CA VAL A 161 13.45 -7.12 -10.35
C VAL A 161 13.96 -5.84 -9.69
N PHE A 162 15.14 -5.35 -10.07
CA PHE A 162 15.68 -4.09 -9.55
C PHE A 162 14.74 -2.90 -9.87
N PHE A 163 14.32 -2.74 -11.12
CA PHE A 163 13.43 -1.63 -11.49
C PHE A 163 12.04 -1.77 -10.87
N ALA A 164 11.49 -3.00 -10.80
CA ALA A 164 10.20 -3.25 -10.15
C ALA A 164 10.26 -2.94 -8.65
N SER A 165 11.26 -3.46 -7.95
CA SER A 165 11.42 -3.22 -6.50
C SER A 165 11.68 -1.75 -6.18
N ALA A 166 12.49 -1.06 -6.97
CA ALA A 166 12.73 0.37 -6.83
C ALA A 166 11.44 1.19 -7.03
N SER A 167 10.64 0.84 -8.04
CA SER A 167 9.34 1.49 -8.31
C SER A 167 8.34 1.25 -7.19
N PHE A 168 8.26 0.03 -6.65
CA PHE A 168 7.38 -0.30 -5.53
C PHE A 168 7.82 0.39 -4.23
N ALA A 169 9.12 0.41 -3.94
CA ALA A 169 9.66 1.14 -2.80
C ALA A 169 9.37 2.65 -2.89
N PHE A 170 9.59 3.25 -4.06
CA PHE A 170 9.25 4.65 -4.31
C PHE A 170 7.75 4.92 -4.12
N ALA A 171 6.89 4.04 -4.64
CA ALA A 171 5.45 4.15 -4.48
C ALA A 171 5.02 4.05 -3.01
N THR A 172 5.59 3.12 -2.25
CA THR A 172 5.32 2.92 -0.82
C THR A 172 5.76 4.12 0.00
N MET A 173 6.97 4.65 -0.24
CA MET A 173 7.44 5.86 0.43
C MET A 173 6.54 7.06 0.15
N GLY A 174 6.17 7.29 -1.11
CA GLY A 174 5.25 8.37 -1.48
C GLY A 174 3.89 8.24 -0.79
N THR A 175 3.33 7.03 -0.72
CA THR A 175 2.06 6.78 -0.02
C THR A 175 2.18 7.02 1.48
N SER A 176 3.26 6.56 2.10
CA SER A 176 3.50 6.75 3.54
C SER A 176 3.60 8.24 3.90
N ILE A 177 4.27 9.04 3.07
CA ILE A 177 4.33 10.49 3.27
C ILE A 177 2.94 11.11 3.18
N ALA A 178 2.16 10.76 2.15
CA ALA A 178 0.83 11.35 1.92
C ALA A 178 -0.21 10.95 2.96
N CYS A 179 -0.25 9.67 3.31
CA CYS A 179 -1.35 9.12 4.12
C CYS A 179 -1.05 9.08 5.61
N ASN A 180 0.23 9.12 6.00
CA ASN A 180 0.61 8.99 7.40
C ASN A 180 1.33 10.24 7.93
N ILE A 181 2.40 10.68 7.26
CA ILE A 181 3.30 11.71 7.79
C ILE A 181 2.68 13.10 7.73
N VAL A 182 2.11 13.47 6.58
CA VAL A 182 1.52 14.80 6.38
C VAL A 182 0.28 15.02 7.25
N PRO A 183 -0.70 14.08 7.31
CA PRO A 183 -1.84 14.22 8.19
C PRO A 183 -1.45 14.28 9.67
N PHE A 184 -0.58 13.39 10.13
CA PHE A 184 -0.06 13.43 11.50
C PHE A 184 0.56 14.78 11.84
N ALA A 185 1.38 15.33 10.92
CA ALA A 185 2.00 16.64 11.13
C ALA A 185 0.97 17.76 11.20
N ALA A 186 -0.10 17.69 10.41
CA ALA A 186 -1.21 18.64 10.46
C ALA A 186 -1.94 18.58 11.80
N ASP A 187 -2.26 17.38 12.28
CA ASP A 187 -2.95 17.16 13.55
C ASP A 187 -2.12 17.66 14.74
N VAL A 188 -0.84 17.32 14.81
CA VAL A 188 0.06 17.80 15.88
C VAL A 188 0.23 19.32 15.83
N THR A 189 0.26 19.90 14.63
CA THR A 189 0.31 21.37 14.46
C THR A 189 -0.98 22.02 14.97
N CYS A 190 -2.15 21.39 14.76
CA CYS A 190 -3.42 21.87 15.30
C CYS A 190 -3.48 21.79 16.84
N LEU A 191 -2.89 20.75 17.42
CA LEU A 191 -2.84 20.57 18.88
C LEU A 191 -1.94 21.60 19.59
N ALA A 192 -0.81 21.94 18.97
CA ALA A 192 0.20 22.81 19.58
C ALA A 192 0.74 23.87 18.62
N PRO A 193 -0.09 24.79 18.11
CA PRO A 193 0.27 25.70 17.02
C PRO A 193 1.41 26.69 17.38
N LYS A 194 1.61 26.94 18.68
CA LYS A 194 2.70 27.83 19.17
C LYS A 194 4.08 27.19 19.08
N TYR A 195 4.18 25.86 19.15
CA TYR A 195 5.45 25.14 19.29
C TYR A 195 5.80 24.30 18.08
N VAL A 196 4.79 23.79 17.37
CA VAL A 196 4.96 22.82 16.29
C VAL A 196 4.48 23.44 14.97
N ASN A 197 5.38 23.44 13.98
CA ASN A 197 5.07 23.71 12.57
C ASN A 197 4.99 22.39 11.81
N ILE A 198 4.38 22.35 10.62
CA ILE A 198 4.20 21.14 9.80
C ILE A 198 5.52 20.38 9.63
N ILE A 199 6.62 21.05 9.34
CA ILE A 199 7.95 20.42 9.18
C ILE A 199 8.40 19.76 10.50
N ARG A 200 8.25 20.44 11.63
CA ARG A 200 8.57 19.87 12.94
C ARG A 200 7.67 18.68 13.27
N GLY A 201 6.38 18.75 12.92
CA GLY A 201 5.43 17.65 13.08
C GLY A 201 5.84 16.42 12.28
N GLN A 202 6.33 16.59 11.06
CA GLN A 202 6.86 15.49 10.24
C GLN A 202 8.07 14.81 10.90
N PHE A 203 9.01 15.60 11.46
CA PHE A 203 10.14 15.03 12.19
C PHE A 203 9.73 14.31 13.47
N ILE A 204 8.74 14.85 14.21
CA ILE A 204 8.18 14.17 15.39
C ILE A 204 7.57 12.83 14.99
N CYS A 205 6.80 12.79 13.90
CA CYS A 205 6.24 11.54 13.36
C CYS A 205 7.35 10.51 13.07
N LEU A 206 8.43 10.95 12.45
CA LEU A 206 9.54 10.09 12.09
C LEU A 206 10.26 9.51 13.31
N ILE A 207 10.52 10.34 14.32
CA ILE A 207 11.14 9.93 15.58
C ILE A 207 10.23 8.91 16.31
N LEU A 208 8.92 9.18 16.38
CA LEU A 208 7.96 8.25 16.96
C LEU A 208 7.88 6.94 16.19
N ALA A 209 7.87 6.99 14.85
CA ALA A 209 7.88 5.80 14.01
C ALA A 209 9.13 4.94 14.26
N PHE A 210 10.28 5.56 14.52
CA PHE A 210 11.50 4.84 14.89
C PHE A 210 11.43 4.27 16.31
N ALA A 211 10.86 5.03 17.26
CA ALA A 211 10.73 4.62 18.66
C ALA A 211 9.78 3.43 18.86
N ILE A 212 8.76 3.27 17.99
CA ILE A 212 7.80 2.14 18.03
C ILE A 212 8.44 0.81 17.59
N VAL A 213 9.70 0.81 17.12
CA VAL A 213 10.44 -0.41 16.74
C VAL A 213 9.69 -1.23 15.68
N PRO A 214 9.32 -0.65 14.53
CA PRO A 214 8.44 -1.28 13.54
C PRO A 214 9.02 -2.53 12.87
N TRP A 215 10.32 -2.78 12.99
CA TRP A 215 10.97 -3.99 12.46
C TRP A 215 10.60 -5.28 13.22
N TYR A 216 9.98 -5.17 14.40
CA TYR A 216 9.44 -6.33 15.12
C TYR A 216 8.07 -6.77 14.58
N VAL A 217 7.32 -5.85 13.98
CA VAL A 217 5.95 -6.09 13.52
C VAL A 217 5.84 -7.22 12.48
N PRO A 218 6.72 -7.31 11.45
CA PRO A 218 6.65 -8.39 10.47
C PRO A 218 6.99 -9.78 11.03
N PHE A 219 7.75 -9.84 12.12
CA PHE A 219 8.21 -11.09 12.72
C PHE A 219 7.38 -11.55 13.92
N SER A 220 6.53 -10.67 14.40
CA SER A 220 5.56 -10.99 15.45
C SER A 220 4.17 -10.90 14.83
N PRO A 221 3.58 -12.03 14.38
CA PRO A 221 2.18 -12.09 14.02
C PRO A 221 1.36 -11.97 15.32
N SER A 222 1.68 -10.93 16.11
CA SER A 222 1.03 -10.76 17.38
C SER A 222 -0.41 -10.39 17.11
N LEU A 223 -1.29 -11.10 17.78
CA LEU A 223 -2.69 -10.77 18.00
C LEU A 223 -2.88 -9.25 18.21
N TYR A 224 -1.92 -8.57 18.81
CA TYR A 224 -1.91 -7.13 19.03
C TYR A 224 -2.02 -6.29 17.74
N PHE A 225 -1.29 -6.63 16.68
CA PHE A 225 -1.36 -5.89 15.42
C PHE A 225 -2.71 -6.14 14.71
N ILE A 226 -3.18 -7.38 14.74
CA ILE A 226 -4.50 -7.73 14.22
C ILE A 226 -5.60 -7.04 15.03
N TRP A 227 -5.50 -7.04 16.35
CA TRP A 227 -6.43 -6.35 17.23
C TRP A 227 -6.43 -4.84 17.00
N MET A 228 -5.26 -4.24 16.82
CA MET A 228 -5.14 -2.81 16.54
C MET A 228 -5.78 -2.43 15.20
N LEU A 229 -5.56 -3.23 14.14
CA LEU A 229 -6.22 -3.01 12.85
C LEU A 229 -7.74 -3.20 12.93
N MET A 230 -8.22 -4.19 13.67
CA MET A 230 -9.65 -4.42 13.89
C MET A 230 -10.27 -3.28 14.69
N PHE A 231 -9.59 -2.78 15.73
CA PHE A 231 -10.06 -1.65 16.53
C PHE A 231 -10.15 -0.36 15.71
N ILE A 232 -9.15 -0.04 14.90
CA ILE A 232 -9.16 1.12 13.99
C ILE A 232 -10.30 0.97 12.98
N GLY A 233 -10.47 -0.22 12.39
CA GLY A 233 -11.57 -0.50 11.46
C GLY A 233 -12.96 -0.37 12.09
N ALA A 234 -13.11 -0.79 13.34
CA ALA A 234 -14.38 -0.70 14.07
C ALA A 234 -14.70 0.73 14.56
N SER A 235 -13.68 1.54 14.85
CA SER A 235 -13.87 2.91 15.34
C SER A 235 -14.14 3.93 14.24
N SER A 236 -13.76 3.63 12.98
CA SER A 236 -13.91 4.57 11.86
C SER A 236 -15.37 5.03 11.59
N PRO A 237 -16.40 4.17 11.63
CA PRO A 237 -17.79 4.61 11.44
C PRO A 237 -18.34 5.46 12.58
N LEU A 238 -17.76 5.38 13.79
CA LEU A 238 -18.16 6.20 14.92
C LEU A 238 -17.61 7.63 14.81
N GLN A 239 -16.43 7.81 14.18
CA GLN A 239 -15.82 9.12 13.99
C GLN A 239 -16.48 9.93 12.85
N THR A 240 -17.12 9.26 11.89
CA THR A 240 -17.85 9.94 10.80
C THR A 240 -19.27 10.34 11.18
N ALA A 241 -19.80 9.86 12.30
CA ALA A 241 -21.15 10.17 12.80
C ALA A 241 -21.22 11.36 13.76
N SER A 242 -20.07 11.89 14.18
CA SER A 242 -19.95 13.10 15.01
C SER A 242 -19.57 14.32 14.18
#